data_047fdd439bae39602e033105f381a156
#
_entry.id   047fdd439bae39602e033105f381a156
#
_cell.length_a   1.000
_cell.length_b   1.000
_cell.length_c   1.000
_cell.angle_alpha   90.00
_cell.angle_beta   90.00
_cell.angle_gamma   90.00
#
_symmetry.space_group_name_H-M   'P 1'
#
loop_
_entity.id
_entity.type
_entity.pdbx_description
1 polymer ?
#
loop_
_entity_poly.entity_id
_entity_poly.type
_entity_poly.pdbx_seq_one_letter_code
_entity_poly.pdbx_strand_id
1 'polypeptide(L)'
;MARFATAARLAARAGLAPGDNESAGKRKKAPTRKGDQHLRAAMAEAARAAARTATRPGARFRRLARRFGRGNEKKAAVAAAHTLLSIAWAVMRHDSHYIDAGTDYYDRRDQRNREHLARHYQQAPTRLGHQVTLTPPEDGGPPPGTDPSTAVSSQTA
;
A
#
# COMPACT_ATOMS: atom_id res chain seq x y z
N MET A 1 -8.07 25.81 -2.01
CA MET A 1 -8.20 24.57 -1.15
C MET A 1 -8.65 24.82 0.30
N ALA A 2 -9.06 26.04 0.66
CA ALA A 2 -9.51 26.36 2.03
C ALA A 2 -10.65 25.44 2.56
N ARG A 3 -11.55 24.99 1.67
CA ARG A 3 -12.70 24.14 2.02
C ARG A 3 -12.32 22.74 2.53
N PHE A 4 -11.15 22.21 2.17
CA PHE A 4 -10.69 20.88 2.58
C PHE A 4 -9.41 21.00 3.40
N ALA A 5 -9.54 20.96 4.71
CA ALA A 5 -8.41 21.10 5.63
C ALA A 5 -7.36 20.00 5.49
N THR A 6 -7.76 18.80 5.02
CA THR A 6 -6.86 17.65 4.81
C THR A 6 -7.16 16.92 3.52
N ALA A 7 -6.15 16.26 2.95
CA ALA A 7 -6.31 15.38 1.79
C ALA A 7 -7.31 14.24 2.05
N ALA A 8 -7.38 13.74 3.29
CA ALA A 8 -8.30 12.69 3.69
C ALA A 8 -9.78 13.15 3.56
N ARG A 9 -10.09 14.40 3.94
CA ARG A 9 -11.44 14.97 3.77
C ARG A 9 -11.83 15.11 2.30
N LEU A 10 -10.88 15.52 1.44
CA LEU A 10 -11.10 15.58 0.01
C LEU A 10 -11.31 14.18 -0.58
N ALA A 11 -10.51 13.20 -0.19
CA ALA A 11 -10.65 11.81 -0.64
C ALA A 11 -11.98 11.18 -0.17
N ALA A 12 -12.43 11.49 1.03
CA ALA A 12 -13.75 11.07 1.52
C ALA A 12 -14.88 11.68 0.69
N ARG A 13 -14.80 12.98 0.37
CA ARG A 13 -15.76 13.67 -0.50
C ARG A 13 -15.79 13.07 -1.91
N ALA A 14 -14.65 12.69 -2.44
CA ALA A 14 -14.54 12.02 -3.75
C ALA A 14 -15.00 10.55 -3.75
N GLY A 15 -15.36 9.98 -2.59
CA GLY A 15 -15.70 8.57 -2.49
C GLY A 15 -14.51 7.62 -2.72
N LEU A 16 -13.29 8.10 -2.55
CA LEU A 16 -12.05 7.34 -2.70
C LEU A 16 -11.49 6.82 -1.36
N ALA A 17 -12.03 7.29 -0.24
CA ALA A 17 -11.67 6.78 1.08
C ALA A 17 -12.27 5.39 1.32
N PRO A 18 -11.51 4.44 1.92
CA PRO A 18 -12.07 3.17 2.33
C PRO A 18 -13.18 3.41 3.38
N GLY A 19 -14.21 2.58 3.34
CA GLY A 19 -15.17 2.52 4.43
C GLY A 19 -14.51 1.89 5.67
N ASP A 20 -15.03 2.18 6.83
CA ASP A 20 -14.68 1.51 8.06
C ASP A 20 -15.80 0.53 8.43
N ASN A 21 -15.43 -0.73 8.67
CA ASN A 21 -16.36 -1.78 9.08
C ASN A 21 -15.60 -2.68 10.05
N GLU A 22 -15.58 -2.25 11.30
CA GLU A 22 -14.96 -2.97 12.40
C GLU A 22 -16.02 -3.26 13.47
N SER A 23 -16.10 -4.49 13.90
CA SER A 23 -16.98 -4.91 14.98
C SER A 23 -16.24 -5.90 15.88
N ALA A 24 -16.26 -5.65 17.19
CA ALA A 24 -15.60 -6.48 18.20
C ALA A 24 -14.11 -6.78 17.88
N GLY A 25 -13.36 -5.78 17.42
CA GLY A 25 -11.94 -5.91 17.07
C GLY A 25 -11.68 -6.67 15.75
N LYS A 26 -12.72 -7.12 15.04
CA LYS A 26 -12.58 -7.80 13.75
C LYS A 26 -12.88 -6.84 12.59
N ARG A 27 -11.89 -6.59 11.75
CA ARG A 27 -12.05 -5.82 10.53
C ARG A 27 -12.76 -6.64 9.46
N LYS A 28 -13.92 -6.17 9.01
CA LYS A 28 -14.67 -6.75 7.90
C LYS A 28 -14.40 -5.96 6.61
N LYS A 29 -14.66 -6.60 5.46
CA LYS A 29 -14.56 -5.95 4.16
C LYS A 29 -15.57 -4.79 4.09
N ALA A 30 -15.08 -3.58 3.82
CA ALA A 30 -15.92 -2.41 3.65
C ALA A 30 -15.79 -1.86 2.22
N PRO A 31 -16.90 -1.51 1.55
CA PRO A 31 -16.86 -0.77 0.31
C PRO A 31 -16.35 0.66 0.56
N THR A 32 -15.93 1.34 -0.49
CA THR A 32 -15.66 2.78 -0.42
C THR A 32 -16.93 3.56 -0.13
N ARG A 33 -16.82 4.65 0.63
CA ARG A 33 -17.96 5.53 0.92
C ARG A 33 -18.54 6.14 -0.37
N LYS A 34 -19.83 6.45 -0.36
CA LYS A 34 -20.46 7.24 -1.42
C LYS A 34 -19.85 8.65 -1.43
N GLY A 35 -19.62 9.20 -2.61
CA GLY A 35 -19.02 10.51 -2.79
C GLY A 35 -19.34 11.06 -4.19
N ASP A 36 -18.62 12.11 -4.59
CA ASP A 36 -18.74 12.71 -5.90
C ASP A 36 -18.31 11.74 -7.01
N GLN A 37 -19.28 11.30 -7.81
CA GLN A 37 -19.06 10.30 -8.86
C GLN A 37 -18.18 10.84 -10.00
N HIS A 38 -18.31 12.11 -10.35
CA HIS A 38 -17.54 12.72 -11.44
C HIS A 38 -16.07 12.84 -11.04
N LEU A 39 -15.79 13.35 -9.84
CA LEU A 39 -14.42 13.43 -9.32
C LEU A 39 -13.81 12.04 -9.18
N ARG A 40 -14.58 11.08 -8.68
CA ARG A 40 -14.13 9.68 -8.56
C ARG A 40 -13.78 9.08 -9.92
N ALA A 41 -14.63 9.25 -10.92
CA ALA A 41 -14.40 8.73 -12.27
C ALA A 41 -13.16 9.35 -12.90
N ALA A 42 -13.05 10.69 -12.89
CA ALA A 42 -11.90 11.41 -13.42
C ALA A 42 -10.59 10.96 -12.75
N MET A 43 -10.56 10.82 -11.44
CA MET A 43 -9.37 10.38 -10.72
C MET A 43 -9.03 8.91 -11.00
N ALA A 44 -10.03 8.05 -11.21
CA ALA A 44 -9.80 6.66 -11.58
C ALA A 44 -9.22 6.53 -13.01
N GLU A 45 -9.68 7.36 -13.93
CA GLU A 45 -9.11 7.46 -15.28
C GLU A 45 -7.69 7.99 -15.26
N ALA A 46 -7.43 9.07 -14.53
CA ALA A 46 -6.10 9.60 -14.32
C ALA A 46 -5.15 8.54 -13.74
N ALA A 47 -5.62 7.71 -12.81
CA ALA A 47 -4.84 6.62 -12.25
C ALA A 47 -4.50 5.54 -13.28
N ARG A 48 -5.44 5.20 -14.19
CA ARG A 48 -5.18 4.26 -15.31
C ARG A 48 -4.22 4.84 -16.33
N ALA A 49 -4.35 6.14 -16.65
CA ALA A 49 -3.41 6.83 -17.52
C ALA A 49 -2.00 6.83 -16.92
N ALA A 50 -1.88 7.16 -15.62
CA ALA A 50 -0.62 7.12 -14.89
C ALA A 50 0.03 5.73 -14.89
N ALA A 51 -0.74 4.64 -14.93
CA ALA A 51 -0.21 3.28 -15.00
C ALA A 51 0.75 3.04 -16.18
N ARG A 52 0.58 3.80 -17.26
CA ARG A 52 1.39 3.73 -18.49
C ARG A 52 2.64 4.61 -18.44
N THR A 53 2.81 5.41 -17.42
CA THR A 53 3.93 6.34 -17.29
C THR A 53 5.03 5.79 -16.40
N ALA A 54 6.27 6.26 -16.67
CA ALA A 54 7.44 5.95 -15.86
C ALA A 54 7.55 6.92 -14.66
N THR A 55 6.49 7.02 -13.87
CA THR A 55 6.38 7.91 -12.73
C THR A 55 6.06 7.16 -11.44
N ARG A 56 6.25 7.82 -10.28
CA ARG A 56 5.85 7.26 -8.97
C ARG A 56 4.36 6.88 -8.90
N PRO A 57 3.39 7.70 -9.37
CA PRO A 57 2.00 7.28 -9.44
C PRO A 57 1.77 6.04 -10.31
N GLY A 58 2.47 5.94 -11.45
CA GLY A 58 2.43 4.75 -12.30
C GLY A 58 2.97 3.51 -11.60
N ALA A 59 4.11 3.63 -10.94
CA ALA A 59 4.68 2.55 -10.11
C ALA A 59 3.71 2.13 -8.99
N ARG A 60 3.03 3.09 -8.36
CA ARG A 60 1.98 2.80 -7.35
C ARG A 60 0.87 1.95 -7.91
N PHE A 61 0.32 2.34 -9.07
CA PHE A 61 -0.74 1.56 -9.73
C PHE A 61 -0.29 0.13 -10.02
N ARG A 62 0.85 -0.04 -10.72
CA ARG A 62 1.37 -1.37 -11.09
C ARG A 62 1.61 -2.26 -9.87
N ARG A 63 2.16 -1.69 -8.78
CA ARG A 63 2.37 -2.40 -7.52
C ARG A 63 1.04 -2.88 -6.91
N LEU A 64 0.03 -2.02 -6.88
CA LEU A 64 -1.31 -2.35 -6.37
C LEU A 64 -2.01 -3.39 -7.25
N ALA A 65 -1.90 -3.28 -8.57
CA ALA A 65 -2.48 -4.25 -9.50
C ALA A 65 -1.88 -5.65 -9.29
N ARG A 66 -0.56 -5.75 -9.15
CA ARG A 66 0.12 -7.02 -8.81
C ARG A 66 -0.36 -7.58 -7.47
N ARG A 67 -0.45 -6.74 -6.43
CA ARG A 67 -0.88 -7.16 -5.09
C ARG A 67 -2.33 -7.65 -5.05
N PHE A 68 -3.22 -7.01 -5.79
CA PHE A 68 -4.65 -7.39 -5.80
C PHE A 68 -4.96 -8.55 -6.74
N GLY A 69 -4.05 -8.90 -7.62
CA GLY A 69 -4.20 -9.99 -8.59
C GLY A 69 -5.11 -9.65 -9.77
N ARG A 70 -5.16 -10.58 -10.73
CA ARG A 70 -5.97 -10.47 -11.94
C ARG A 70 -7.44 -10.19 -11.63
N GLY A 71 -8.11 -9.38 -12.42
CA GLY A 71 -9.53 -9.03 -12.28
C GLY A 71 -9.82 -7.97 -11.19
N ASN A 72 -8.83 -7.58 -10.38
CA ASN A 72 -9.01 -6.57 -9.33
C ASN A 72 -8.44 -5.18 -9.71
N GLU A 73 -8.22 -4.92 -10.97
CA GLU A 73 -7.65 -3.65 -11.48
C GLU A 73 -8.48 -2.42 -11.08
N LYS A 74 -9.80 -2.58 -10.97
CA LYS A 74 -10.69 -1.52 -10.45
C LYS A 74 -10.32 -1.11 -9.03
N LYS A 75 -9.92 -2.05 -8.17
CA LYS A 75 -9.46 -1.76 -6.81
C LYS A 75 -8.12 -1.02 -6.83
N ALA A 76 -7.19 -1.44 -7.71
CA ALA A 76 -5.92 -0.77 -7.90
C ALA A 76 -6.11 0.67 -8.39
N ALA A 77 -7.03 0.89 -9.35
CA ALA A 77 -7.37 2.21 -9.85
C ALA A 77 -7.90 3.14 -8.75
N VAL A 78 -8.84 2.68 -7.93
CA VAL A 78 -9.39 3.47 -6.82
C VAL A 78 -8.32 3.80 -5.78
N ALA A 79 -7.46 2.84 -5.41
CA ALA A 79 -6.40 3.08 -4.44
C ALA A 79 -5.28 4.01 -4.98
N ALA A 80 -4.95 3.91 -6.27
CA ALA A 80 -4.03 4.83 -6.93
C ALA A 80 -4.65 6.22 -7.10
N ALA A 81 -5.94 6.31 -7.45
CA ALA A 81 -6.70 7.56 -7.52
C ALA A 81 -6.70 8.33 -6.20
N HIS A 82 -6.87 7.63 -5.07
CA HIS A 82 -6.73 8.24 -3.74
C HIS A 82 -5.34 8.89 -3.56
N THR A 83 -4.28 8.20 -3.98
CA THR A 83 -2.91 8.75 -3.88
C THR A 83 -2.73 9.97 -4.79
N LEU A 84 -3.21 9.90 -6.04
CA LEU A 84 -3.15 11.05 -6.96
C LEU A 84 -3.93 12.26 -6.42
N LEU A 85 -5.12 12.03 -5.88
CA LEU A 85 -5.92 13.12 -5.29
C LEU A 85 -5.21 13.75 -4.07
N SER A 86 -4.52 12.94 -3.26
CA SER A 86 -3.74 13.42 -2.13
C SER A 86 -2.55 14.28 -2.58
N ILE A 87 -1.89 13.90 -3.68
CA ILE A 87 -0.81 14.69 -4.29
C ILE A 87 -1.38 16.01 -4.83
N ALA A 88 -2.47 15.95 -5.59
CA ALA A 88 -3.12 17.14 -6.13
C ALA A 88 -3.56 18.11 -5.03
N TRP A 89 -4.12 17.58 -3.93
CA TRP A 89 -4.45 18.40 -2.76
C TRP A 89 -3.22 19.09 -2.17
N ALA A 90 -2.11 18.36 -2.01
CA ALA A 90 -0.87 18.90 -1.43
C ALA A 90 -0.29 20.03 -2.32
N VAL A 91 -0.22 19.79 -3.63
CA VAL A 91 0.23 20.78 -4.61
C VAL A 91 -0.60 22.05 -4.53
N MET A 92 -1.93 21.92 -4.56
CA MET A 92 -2.85 23.07 -4.51
C MET A 92 -2.90 23.74 -3.13
N ARG A 93 -2.62 23.00 -2.06
CA ARG A 93 -2.63 23.54 -0.68
C ARG A 93 -1.40 24.39 -0.38
N HIS A 94 -0.26 23.93 -0.89
CA HIS A 94 1.05 24.54 -0.58
C HIS A 94 1.59 25.41 -1.71
N ASP A 95 0.79 25.60 -2.77
CA ASP A 95 1.19 26.32 -3.97
C ASP A 95 2.57 25.90 -4.48
N SER A 96 2.76 24.59 -4.55
CA SER A 96 4.03 23.95 -4.85
C SER A 96 3.96 23.14 -6.14
N HIS A 97 5.12 22.85 -6.73
CA HIS A 97 5.21 21.99 -7.90
C HIS A 97 5.36 20.53 -7.45
N TYR A 98 4.76 19.62 -8.21
CA TYR A 98 4.98 18.20 -8.02
C TYR A 98 6.34 17.78 -8.62
N ILE A 99 7.22 17.27 -7.78
CA ILE A 99 8.48 16.66 -8.21
C ILE A 99 8.30 15.14 -8.15
N ASP A 100 8.43 14.48 -9.29
CA ASP A 100 8.27 13.02 -9.34
C ASP A 100 9.47 12.30 -8.73
N ALA A 101 9.20 11.36 -7.85
CA ALA A 101 10.24 10.59 -7.17
C ALA A 101 10.73 9.35 -7.96
N GLY A 102 10.20 9.17 -9.20
CA GLY A 102 10.58 8.09 -10.10
C GLY A 102 9.88 6.76 -9.85
N THR A 103 10.09 5.84 -10.78
CA THR A 103 9.47 4.51 -10.76
C THR A 103 9.99 3.61 -9.65
N ASP A 104 11.23 3.79 -9.26
CA ASP A 104 11.97 2.99 -8.28
C ASP A 104 11.74 3.45 -6.82
N TYR A 105 10.89 4.48 -6.63
CA TYR A 105 10.57 5.01 -5.30
C TYR A 105 10.14 3.93 -4.30
N TYR A 106 9.28 2.99 -4.72
CA TYR A 106 8.79 1.95 -3.83
C TYR A 106 9.84 0.88 -3.56
N ASP A 107 10.68 0.57 -4.53
CA ASP A 107 11.74 -0.43 -4.37
C ASP A 107 12.83 0.10 -3.41
N ARG A 108 13.24 1.36 -3.58
CA ARG A 108 14.14 2.05 -2.63
C ARG A 108 13.54 2.13 -1.22
N ARG A 109 12.25 2.40 -1.11
CA ARG A 109 11.55 2.44 0.17
C ARG A 109 11.51 1.07 0.84
N ASP A 110 11.20 0.03 0.07
CA ASP A 110 11.12 -1.33 0.59
C ASP A 110 12.50 -1.86 0.99
N GLN A 111 13.55 -1.49 0.25
CA GLN A 111 14.92 -1.80 0.63
C GLN A 111 15.27 -1.16 1.98
N ARG A 112 15.03 0.14 2.14
CA ARG A 112 15.25 0.83 3.42
C ARG A 112 14.46 0.21 4.58
N ASN A 113 13.21 -0.19 4.32
CA ASN A 113 12.41 -0.85 5.34
C ASN A 113 12.98 -2.22 5.73
N ARG A 114 13.47 -3.01 4.76
CA ARG A 114 14.14 -4.29 5.03
C ARG A 114 15.40 -4.10 5.88
N GLU A 115 16.22 -3.14 5.53
CA GLU A 115 17.44 -2.82 6.29
C GLU A 115 17.13 -2.33 7.70
N HIS A 116 16.09 -1.49 7.85
CA HIS A 116 15.63 -1.05 9.16
C HIS A 116 15.12 -2.23 10.00
N LEU A 117 14.33 -3.10 9.39
CA LEU A 117 13.78 -4.28 10.04
C LEU A 117 14.89 -5.27 10.45
N ALA A 118 15.86 -5.51 9.58
CA ALA A 118 17.03 -6.35 9.88
C ALA A 118 17.81 -5.80 11.09
N ARG A 119 18.10 -4.49 11.11
CA ARG A 119 18.75 -3.83 12.25
C ARG A 119 17.92 -3.96 13.52
N HIS A 120 16.61 -3.79 13.46
CA HIS A 120 15.72 -3.95 14.61
C HIS A 120 15.76 -5.36 15.18
N TYR A 121 15.71 -6.39 14.33
CA TYR A 121 15.77 -7.80 14.76
C TYR A 121 17.14 -8.21 15.29
N GLN A 122 18.22 -7.56 14.87
CA GLN A 122 19.55 -7.76 15.45
C GLN A 122 19.69 -7.10 16.83
N GLN A 123 19.17 -5.88 16.98
CA GLN A 123 19.33 -5.11 18.21
C GLN A 123 18.47 -5.61 19.37
N ALA A 124 17.25 -6.09 19.09
CA ALA A 124 16.35 -6.52 20.16
C ALA A 124 16.90 -7.70 20.99
N PRO A 125 17.41 -8.79 20.38
CA PRO A 125 18.04 -9.88 21.13
C PRO A 125 19.37 -9.47 21.79
N THR A 126 20.14 -8.58 21.14
CA THR A 126 21.42 -8.10 21.70
C THR A 126 21.21 -7.37 23.03
N ARG A 127 20.11 -6.63 23.17
CA ARG A 127 19.73 -5.98 24.43
C ARG A 127 19.38 -6.97 25.53
N LEU A 128 19.03 -8.21 25.18
CA LEU A 128 18.75 -9.31 26.10
C LEU A 128 19.96 -10.20 26.34
N GLY A 129 21.17 -9.79 25.89
CA GLY A 129 22.40 -10.53 26.04
C GLY A 129 22.63 -11.67 25.04
N HIS A 130 21.80 -11.76 23.99
CA HIS A 130 21.94 -12.78 22.94
C HIS A 130 22.67 -12.23 21.72
N GLN A 131 23.58 -13.02 21.16
CA GLN A 131 24.26 -12.71 19.90
C GLN A 131 23.45 -13.34 18.75
N VAL A 132 22.96 -12.52 17.80
CA VAL A 132 22.17 -12.98 16.63
C VAL A 132 22.91 -12.61 15.36
N THR A 133 23.19 -13.61 14.54
CA THR A 133 23.72 -13.45 13.19
C THR A 133 22.61 -13.72 12.19
N LEU A 134 22.28 -12.74 11.36
CA LEU A 134 21.34 -12.91 10.26
C LEU A 134 22.10 -13.39 9.03
N THR A 135 21.90 -14.64 8.67
CA THR A 135 22.44 -15.20 7.43
C THR A 135 21.35 -15.17 6.37
N PRO A 136 21.56 -14.55 5.20
CA PRO A 136 20.60 -14.64 4.11
C PRO A 136 20.46 -16.11 3.68
N PRO A 137 19.27 -16.58 3.25
CA PRO A 137 19.11 -17.92 2.70
C PRO A 137 20.00 -18.07 1.46
N GLU A 138 20.74 -19.18 1.38
CA GLU A 138 21.68 -19.46 0.28
C GLU A 138 20.98 -19.59 -1.08
N ASP A 139 19.71 -20.00 -1.08
CA ASP A 139 18.85 -20.03 -2.26
C ASP A 139 17.70 -19.05 -2.06
N GLY A 140 17.46 -18.17 -3.02
CA GLY A 140 16.38 -17.14 -2.97
C GLY A 140 14.95 -17.69 -2.87
N GLY A 141 14.76 -18.79 -2.17
CA GLY A 141 13.50 -19.41 -1.84
C GLY A 141 12.72 -18.63 -0.77
N PRO A 142 11.39 -18.76 -0.72
CA PRO A 142 10.57 -18.16 0.35
C PRO A 142 10.98 -18.76 1.70
N PRO A 143 10.87 -17.98 2.80
CA PRO A 143 11.22 -18.45 4.13
C PRO A 143 10.44 -19.73 4.48
N PRO A 144 11.07 -20.72 5.15
CA PRO A 144 10.37 -21.91 5.62
C PRO A 144 9.29 -21.49 6.62
N GLY A 145 8.02 -21.78 6.32
CA GLY A 145 6.92 -21.50 7.25
C GLY A 145 5.62 -20.96 6.65
N THR A 146 5.48 -20.92 5.33
CA THR A 146 4.23 -20.47 4.68
C THR A 146 3.48 -21.57 3.89
N ASP A 147 3.65 -22.82 4.25
CA ASP A 147 2.80 -23.88 3.71
C ASP A 147 1.58 -24.08 4.61
N PRO A 148 0.37 -23.72 4.16
CA PRO A 148 -0.86 -23.98 4.91
C PRO A 148 -1.31 -25.46 4.85
N SER A 149 -0.45 -26.38 4.39
CA SER A 149 -0.84 -27.77 4.12
C SER A 149 -0.42 -28.80 5.16
N THR A 150 0.16 -28.40 6.32
CA THR A 150 0.63 -29.38 7.31
C THR A 150 -0.18 -29.34 8.61
N ALA A 151 -1.46 -29.14 8.52
CA ALA A 151 -2.33 -29.27 9.70
C ALA A 151 -3.60 -30.03 9.29
N VAL A 152 -3.53 -31.34 9.16
CA VAL A 152 -4.55 -32.33 9.56
C VAL A 152 -4.03 -33.72 9.22
N SER A 153 -3.38 -34.36 10.16
CA SER A 153 -3.31 -35.81 10.30
C SER A 153 -2.94 -36.15 11.75
N SER A 154 -3.88 -36.01 12.65
CA SER A 154 -3.85 -36.71 13.94
C SER A 154 -4.97 -37.73 13.94
N GLN A 155 -4.65 -38.84 13.54
CA GLN A 155 -4.83 -40.21 14.02
C GLN A 155 -5.89 -40.41 15.09
N THR A 156 -6.90 -41.13 14.65
CA THR A 156 -7.76 -41.90 15.53
C THR A 156 -7.10 -43.29 15.72
N ALA A 157 -6.83 -43.65 16.93
CA ALA A 157 -6.76 -45.00 17.43
C ALA A 157 -7.17 -45.03 18.88
#